data_a180ba0063a73a6f8e95a0e46a9e1faa
#
_entry.id   a180ba0063a73a6f8e95a0e46a9e1faa
#
_cell.length_a   1.000
_cell.length_b   1.000
_cell.length_c   1.000
_cell.angle_alpha   90.00
_cell.angle_beta   90.00
_cell.angle_gamma   90.00
#
_symmetry.space_group_name_H-M   'P 1'
#
loop_
_entity.id
_entity.type
_entity.pdbx_description
1 polymer ?
#
loop_
_entity_poly.entity_id
_entity_poly.type
_entity_poly.pdbx_seq_one_letter_code
_entity_poly.pdbx_strand_id
1 'polypeptide(L)'
;MEWADIAAPCVALGQAVGRFGNFFNQELYGAPTDLPWKLYIDPAHRLTGYEQFEYFHPLFLYESILNIINMVVLLWLARRYTDWLKSGDVFLMYLITYPVIRFFLDFLRLDASEIAGINANQTLMAVVAICSTAVLWWRHRNQERRSSR
;
A
#
# COMPACT_ATOMS: atom_id res chain seq x y z
N MET A 1 16.90 -12.97 -7.91
CA MET A 1 15.69 -12.30 -7.30
C MET A 1 15.75 -12.18 -5.77
N GLU A 2 16.72 -12.81 -5.12
CA GLU A 2 16.90 -12.75 -3.65
C GLU A 2 17.03 -11.32 -3.10
N TRP A 3 17.73 -10.44 -3.81
CA TRP A 3 17.85 -9.03 -3.44
C TRP A 3 16.51 -8.29 -3.42
N ALA A 4 15.58 -8.66 -4.31
CA ALA A 4 14.25 -8.08 -4.34
C ALA A 4 13.43 -8.52 -3.11
N ASP A 5 13.60 -9.77 -2.65
CA ASP A 5 12.94 -10.29 -1.46
C ASP A 5 13.44 -9.59 -0.18
N ILE A 6 14.73 -9.26 -0.12
CA ILE A 6 15.30 -8.48 0.98
C ILE A 6 14.83 -7.04 0.92
N ALA A 7 14.75 -6.46 -0.29
CA ALA A 7 14.34 -5.07 -0.48
C ALA A 7 12.83 -4.84 -0.15
N ALA A 8 11.96 -5.81 -0.41
CA ALA A 8 10.52 -5.65 -0.24
C ALA A 8 10.09 -5.16 1.16
N PRO A 9 10.48 -5.79 2.27
CA PRO A 9 10.15 -5.28 3.60
C PRO A 9 10.84 -3.94 3.92
N CYS A 10 12.05 -3.70 3.37
CA CYS A 10 12.74 -2.42 3.54
C CYS A 10 12.00 -1.27 2.83
N VAL A 11 11.45 -1.52 1.64
CA VAL A 11 10.63 -0.55 0.90
C VAL A 11 9.35 -0.25 1.68
N ALA A 12 8.68 -1.27 2.22
CA ALA A 12 7.49 -1.06 3.05
C ALA A 12 7.79 -0.19 4.28
N LEU A 13 8.93 -0.40 4.95
CA LEU A 13 9.39 0.46 6.04
C LEU A 13 9.67 1.90 5.56
N GLY A 14 10.39 2.05 4.45
CA GLY A 14 10.68 3.35 3.85
C GLY A 14 9.40 4.13 3.51
N GLN A 15 8.39 3.45 2.98
CA GLN A 15 7.07 4.03 2.73
C GLN A 15 6.39 4.46 4.04
N ALA A 16 6.42 3.64 5.09
CA ALA A 16 5.83 3.99 6.37
C ALA A 16 6.45 5.26 6.96
N VAL A 17 7.77 5.37 6.93
CA VAL A 17 8.51 6.55 7.42
C VAL A 17 8.27 7.76 6.51
N GLY A 18 8.28 7.57 5.19
CA GLY A 18 8.08 8.63 4.21
C GLY A 18 6.71 9.33 4.34
N ARG A 19 5.69 8.64 4.84
CA ARG A 19 4.36 9.23 5.08
C ARG A 19 4.35 10.35 6.13
N PHE A 20 5.31 10.38 7.03
CA PHE A 20 5.44 11.52 7.95
C PHE A 20 5.82 12.82 7.24
N GLY A 21 6.46 12.76 6.06
CA GLY A 21 6.64 13.94 5.21
C GLY A 21 5.32 14.61 4.85
N ASN A 22 4.28 13.83 4.51
CA ASN A 22 2.96 14.36 4.20
C ASN A 22 2.30 15.02 5.42
N PHE A 23 2.54 14.50 6.61
CA PHE A 23 2.10 15.13 7.86
C PHE A 23 2.73 16.52 8.07
N PHE A 24 4.05 16.62 7.90
CA PHE A 24 4.74 17.90 8.06
C PHE A 24 4.38 18.92 6.98
N ASN A 25 4.13 18.44 5.75
CA ASN A 25 3.70 19.28 4.63
C ASN A 25 2.18 19.58 4.65
N GLN A 26 1.41 18.95 5.54
CA GLN A 26 -0.05 19.05 5.61
C GLN A 26 -0.72 18.75 4.25
N GLU A 27 -0.27 17.67 3.58
CA GLU A 27 -0.74 17.26 2.26
C GLU A 27 -1.25 15.80 2.27
N LEU A 28 -1.98 15.40 1.21
CA LEU A 28 -2.48 14.02 1.03
C LEU A 28 -3.28 13.50 2.23
N TYR A 29 -4.03 14.36 2.88
CA TYR A 29 -4.97 14.00 3.95
C TYR A 29 -6.30 13.47 3.34
N GLY A 30 -7.13 12.83 4.18
CA GLY A 30 -8.40 12.23 3.74
C GLY A 30 -9.59 13.16 3.87
N ALA A 31 -10.79 12.58 3.69
CA ALA A 31 -12.06 13.30 3.82
C ALA A 31 -12.22 13.98 5.20
N PRO A 32 -13.07 15.03 5.31
CA PRO A 32 -13.43 15.62 6.60
C PRO A 32 -13.97 14.58 7.56
N THR A 33 -13.62 14.70 8.86
CA THR A 33 -14.02 13.74 9.89
C THR A 33 -14.11 14.34 11.27
N ASP A 34 -14.97 13.76 12.11
CA ASP A 34 -15.12 14.10 13.52
C ASP A 34 -14.54 13.06 14.48
N LEU A 35 -13.80 12.08 13.96
CA LEU A 35 -13.18 11.01 14.76
C LEU A 35 -12.22 11.57 15.82
N PRO A 36 -12.03 10.89 16.96
CA PRO A 36 -11.17 11.36 18.06
C PRO A 36 -9.71 11.60 17.67
N TRP A 37 -9.23 10.94 16.62
CA TRP A 37 -7.85 11.03 16.09
C TRP A 37 -7.74 11.84 14.80
N LYS A 38 -8.69 12.75 14.59
CA LYS A 38 -8.70 13.66 13.43
C LYS A 38 -7.49 14.57 13.41
N LEU A 39 -7.03 14.90 12.19
CA LEU A 39 -5.90 15.78 11.93
C LEU A 39 -6.39 17.18 11.60
N TYR A 40 -5.88 18.20 12.31
CA TYR A 40 -6.08 19.59 11.94
C TYR A 40 -5.21 19.95 10.74
N ILE A 41 -5.80 20.67 9.77
CA ILE A 41 -5.11 21.21 8.59
C ILE A 41 -5.25 22.73 8.59
N ASP A 42 -4.11 23.42 8.44
CA ASP A 42 -4.09 24.88 8.35
C ASP A 42 -4.89 25.38 7.14
N PRO A 43 -5.59 26.52 7.25
CA PRO A 43 -6.38 27.06 6.15
C PRO A 43 -5.63 27.20 4.83
N ALA A 44 -4.32 27.52 4.89
CA ALA A 44 -3.47 27.67 3.70
C ALA A 44 -3.19 26.33 2.96
N HIS A 45 -3.39 25.18 3.61
CA HIS A 45 -3.13 23.85 3.07
C HIS A 45 -4.43 23.07 2.77
N ARG A 46 -5.60 23.67 2.98
CA ARG A 46 -6.88 23.03 2.69
C ARG A 46 -7.15 23.00 1.20
N LEU A 47 -7.66 21.87 0.73
CA LEU A 47 -8.05 21.71 -0.67
C LEU A 47 -9.25 22.57 -1.02
N THR A 48 -9.27 23.06 -2.25
CA THR A 48 -10.38 23.87 -2.81
C THR A 48 -11.70 23.10 -2.69
N GLY A 49 -12.72 23.75 -2.14
CA GLY A 49 -14.04 23.16 -1.86
C GLY A 49 -14.17 22.52 -0.47
N TYR A 50 -13.09 22.47 0.32
CA TYR A 50 -13.07 21.94 1.69
C TYR A 50 -12.56 22.94 2.72
N GLU A 51 -12.48 24.24 2.37
CA GLU A 51 -11.93 25.32 3.20
C GLU A 51 -12.69 25.50 4.52
N GLN A 52 -13.99 25.17 4.53
CA GLN A 52 -14.87 25.24 5.70
C GLN A 52 -14.59 24.17 6.76
N PHE A 53 -13.89 23.09 6.40
CA PHE A 53 -13.57 22.01 7.32
C PHE A 53 -12.18 22.23 7.93
N GLU A 54 -12.04 21.95 9.23
CA GLU A 54 -10.77 22.09 9.95
C GLU A 54 -10.07 20.75 10.17
N TYR A 55 -10.83 19.66 10.21
CA TYR A 55 -10.35 18.35 10.63
C TYR A 55 -10.61 17.28 9.57
N PHE A 56 -9.58 16.48 9.33
CA PHE A 56 -9.55 15.51 8.26
C PHE A 56 -9.01 14.15 8.74
N HIS A 57 -9.26 13.09 7.97
CA HIS A 57 -8.67 11.79 8.21
C HIS A 57 -7.14 11.84 8.06
N PRO A 58 -6.36 11.36 9.06
CA PRO A 58 -4.90 11.33 8.98
C PRO A 58 -4.43 10.15 8.09
N LEU A 59 -4.59 10.26 6.77
CA LEU A 59 -4.23 9.20 5.83
C LEU A 59 -2.76 8.79 5.94
N PHE A 60 -1.86 9.74 6.23
CA PHE A 60 -0.45 9.44 6.46
C PHE A 60 -0.26 8.40 7.56
N LEU A 61 -1.04 8.50 8.65
CA LEU A 61 -0.96 7.59 9.79
C LEU A 61 -1.51 6.20 9.43
N TYR A 62 -2.65 6.16 8.74
CA TYR A 62 -3.24 4.89 8.28
C TYR A 62 -2.29 4.15 7.34
N GLU A 63 -1.72 4.86 6.38
CA GLU A 63 -0.80 4.29 5.41
C GLU A 63 0.52 3.87 6.06
N SER A 64 1.04 4.66 7.02
CA SER A 64 2.23 4.31 7.79
C SER A 64 2.02 3.02 8.59
N ILE A 65 0.92 2.92 9.36
CA ILE A 65 0.60 1.72 10.15
C ILE A 65 0.44 0.49 9.26
N LEU A 66 -0.32 0.61 8.15
CA LEU A 66 -0.54 -0.50 7.24
C LEU A 66 0.75 -0.96 6.56
N ASN A 67 1.67 -0.04 6.22
CA ASN A 67 2.98 -0.40 5.69
C ASN A 67 3.89 -1.07 6.72
N ILE A 68 3.84 -0.67 7.99
CA ILE A 68 4.54 -1.37 9.10
C ILE A 68 3.98 -2.79 9.24
N ILE A 69 2.66 -2.95 9.27
CA ILE A 69 2.03 -4.27 9.32
C ILE A 69 2.45 -5.11 8.12
N ASN A 70 2.45 -4.53 6.92
CA ASN A 70 2.89 -5.21 5.70
C ASN A 70 4.35 -5.68 5.81
N MET A 71 5.25 -4.82 6.27
CA MET A 71 6.65 -5.20 6.54
C MET A 71 6.74 -6.39 7.49
N VAL A 72 6.03 -6.35 8.61
CA VAL A 72 6.05 -7.42 9.63
C VAL A 72 5.51 -8.72 9.03
N VAL A 73 4.42 -8.66 8.28
CA VAL A 73 3.83 -9.82 7.60
C VAL A 73 4.79 -10.42 6.58
N LEU A 74 5.43 -9.60 5.74
CA LEU A 74 6.43 -10.07 4.76
C LEU A 74 7.62 -10.75 5.44
N LEU A 75 8.15 -10.18 6.52
CA LEU A 75 9.25 -10.77 7.28
C LEU A 75 8.83 -12.07 7.97
N TRP A 76 7.61 -12.13 8.50
CA TRP A 76 7.07 -13.33 9.11
C TRP A 76 6.88 -14.45 8.09
N LEU A 77 6.28 -14.15 6.93
CA LEU A 77 6.10 -15.10 5.82
C LEU A 77 7.45 -15.62 5.33
N ALA A 78 8.42 -14.74 5.10
CA ALA A 78 9.75 -15.10 4.64
C ALA A 78 10.46 -16.09 5.59
N ARG A 79 10.26 -15.94 6.91
CA ARG A 79 10.85 -16.83 7.92
C ARG A 79 10.05 -18.11 8.14
N ARG A 80 8.72 -18.02 8.09
CA ARG A 80 7.82 -19.14 8.41
C ARG A 80 7.72 -20.15 7.29
N TYR A 81 7.84 -19.71 6.04
CA TYR A 81 7.61 -20.52 4.84
C TYR A 81 8.85 -20.61 3.95
N THR A 82 10.05 -20.62 4.54
CA THR A 82 11.33 -20.63 3.83
C THR A 82 11.42 -21.78 2.82
N ASP A 83 10.94 -22.99 3.17
CA ASP A 83 11.03 -24.19 2.33
C ASP A 83 10.04 -24.16 1.15
N TRP A 84 8.97 -23.38 1.27
CA TRP A 84 7.94 -23.26 0.24
C TRP A 84 8.17 -22.08 -0.70
N LEU A 85 8.73 -20.99 -0.19
CA LEU A 85 8.97 -19.77 -0.96
C LEU A 85 10.14 -19.93 -1.93
N LYS A 86 9.94 -19.39 -3.13
CA LYS A 86 10.99 -19.29 -4.15
C LYS A 86 11.58 -17.88 -4.14
N SER A 87 12.83 -17.77 -4.58
CA SER A 87 13.46 -16.47 -4.79
C SER A 87 12.59 -15.55 -5.67
N GLY A 88 12.20 -14.40 -5.13
CA GLY A 88 11.29 -13.41 -5.74
C GLY A 88 9.84 -13.48 -5.26
N ASP A 89 9.46 -14.45 -4.43
CA ASP A 89 8.08 -14.60 -3.98
C ASP A 89 7.70 -13.56 -2.91
N VAL A 90 8.62 -13.20 -2.02
CA VAL A 90 8.39 -12.15 -1.03
C VAL A 90 8.17 -10.79 -1.71
N PHE A 91 8.93 -10.53 -2.77
CA PHE A 91 8.73 -9.33 -3.59
C PHE A 91 7.37 -9.35 -4.32
N LEU A 92 6.96 -10.49 -4.88
CA LEU A 92 5.62 -10.64 -5.47
C LEU A 92 4.51 -10.44 -4.44
N MET A 93 4.68 -10.95 -3.22
CA MET A 93 3.74 -10.70 -2.12
C MET A 93 3.64 -9.21 -1.76
N TYR A 94 4.77 -8.49 -1.75
CA TYR A 94 4.76 -7.05 -1.58
C TYR A 94 3.99 -6.36 -2.72
N LEU A 95 4.19 -6.77 -3.98
CA LEU A 95 3.47 -6.25 -5.15
C LEU A 95 1.98 -6.62 -5.15
N ILE A 96 1.52 -7.51 -4.28
CA ILE A 96 0.11 -7.79 -4.03
C ILE A 96 -0.40 -6.92 -2.88
N THR A 97 0.27 -6.98 -1.73
CA THR A 97 -0.23 -6.39 -0.48
C THR A 97 -0.22 -4.87 -0.50
N TYR A 98 0.85 -4.24 -0.98
CA TYR A 98 0.94 -2.78 -1.04
C TYR A 98 -0.12 -2.17 -1.99
N PRO A 99 -0.31 -2.63 -3.24
CA PRO A 99 -1.37 -2.13 -4.10
C PRO A 99 -2.78 -2.33 -3.53
N VAL A 100 -3.03 -3.44 -2.82
CA VAL A 100 -4.32 -3.65 -2.15
C VAL A 100 -4.53 -2.61 -1.06
N ILE A 101 -3.53 -2.33 -0.23
CA ILE A 101 -3.58 -1.27 0.79
C ILE A 101 -3.89 0.08 0.13
N ARG A 102 -3.16 0.44 -0.92
CA ARG A 102 -3.35 1.70 -1.65
C ARG A 102 -4.73 1.81 -2.28
N PHE A 103 -5.21 0.75 -2.90
CA PHE A 103 -6.54 0.70 -3.51
C PHE A 103 -7.64 1.08 -2.50
N PHE A 104 -7.58 0.51 -1.29
CA PHE A 104 -8.57 0.83 -0.25
C PHE A 104 -8.40 2.22 0.36
N LEU A 105 -7.17 2.69 0.55
CA LEU A 105 -6.94 4.03 1.09
C LEU A 105 -7.31 5.15 0.11
N ASP A 106 -7.27 4.89 -1.19
CA ASP A 106 -7.69 5.87 -2.20
C ASP A 106 -9.18 6.24 -2.12
N PHE A 107 -10.04 5.40 -1.52
CA PHE A 107 -11.44 5.77 -1.28
C PHE A 107 -11.59 6.90 -0.24
N LEU A 108 -10.60 7.09 0.62
CA LEU A 108 -10.60 8.16 1.62
C LEU A 108 -9.92 9.45 1.11
N ARG A 109 -9.28 9.40 -0.06
CA ARG A 109 -8.54 10.53 -0.63
C ARG A 109 -9.49 11.53 -1.29
N LEU A 110 -9.20 12.81 -1.08
CA LEU A 110 -9.93 13.92 -1.72
C LEU A 110 -9.31 14.34 -3.05
N ASP A 111 -8.01 14.10 -3.24
CA ASP A 111 -7.22 14.52 -4.39
C ASP A 111 -6.98 13.35 -5.38
N ALA A 112 -7.94 12.44 -5.49
CA ALA A 112 -7.82 11.32 -6.40
C ALA A 112 -7.71 11.80 -7.86
N SER A 113 -6.67 11.33 -8.57
CA SER A 113 -6.47 11.64 -9.99
C SER A 113 -7.48 10.89 -10.84
N GLU A 114 -8.55 11.55 -11.25
CA GLU A 114 -9.52 10.98 -12.19
C GLU A 114 -9.10 11.27 -13.64
N ILE A 115 -8.93 10.22 -14.42
CA ILE A 115 -8.75 10.30 -15.87
C ILE A 115 -9.98 9.66 -16.51
N ALA A 116 -10.75 10.46 -17.25
CA ALA A 116 -12.00 10.03 -17.90
C ALA A 116 -13.03 9.36 -16.94
N GLY A 117 -13.13 9.87 -15.69
CA GLY A 117 -14.06 9.34 -14.69
C GLY A 117 -13.59 8.03 -14.00
N ILE A 118 -12.35 7.61 -14.26
CA ILE A 118 -11.75 6.44 -13.63
C ILE A 118 -10.56 6.91 -12.78
N ASN A 119 -10.48 6.43 -11.53
CA ASN A 119 -9.31 6.67 -10.71
C ASN A 119 -8.12 5.87 -11.26
N ALA A 120 -7.23 6.57 -11.96
CA ALA A 120 -6.08 5.96 -12.63
C ALA A 120 -5.16 5.21 -11.65
N ASN A 121 -4.99 5.73 -10.44
CA ASN A 121 -4.17 5.10 -9.41
C ASN A 121 -4.79 3.78 -8.92
N GLN A 122 -6.09 3.77 -8.64
CA GLN A 122 -6.80 2.54 -8.22
C GLN A 122 -6.74 1.47 -9.31
N THR A 123 -6.93 1.85 -10.58
CA THR A 123 -6.85 0.92 -11.71
C THR A 123 -5.46 0.32 -11.83
N LEU A 124 -4.41 1.14 -11.75
CA LEU A 124 -3.03 0.67 -11.77
C LEU A 124 -2.75 -0.29 -10.62
N MET A 125 -3.17 0.05 -9.39
CA MET A 125 -2.98 -0.80 -8.21
C MET A 125 -3.69 -2.15 -8.37
N ALA A 126 -4.93 -2.15 -8.88
CA ALA A 126 -5.67 -3.38 -9.14
C ALA A 126 -4.96 -4.27 -10.18
N VAL A 127 -4.49 -3.69 -11.28
CA VAL A 127 -3.76 -4.43 -12.33
C VAL A 127 -2.47 -5.03 -11.78
N VAL A 128 -1.67 -4.27 -11.03
CA VAL A 128 -0.42 -4.77 -10.43
C VAL A 128 -0.70 -5.92 -9.47
N ALA A 129 -1.71 -5.80 -8.59
CA ALA A 129 -2.08 -6.85 -7.65
C ALA A 129 -2.52 -8.14 -8.37
N ILE A 130 -3.39 -8.02 -9.39
CA ILE A 130 -3.89 -9.16 -10.17
C ILE A 130 -2.74 -9.86 -10.93
N CYS A 131 -1.91 -9.10 -11.64
CA CYS A 131 -0.79 -9.66 -12.38
C CYS A 131 0.21 -10.37 -11.46
N SER A 132 0.56 -9.76 -10.32
CA SER A 132 1.48 -10.34 -9.35
C SER A 132 0.92 -11.62 -8.72
N THR A 133 -0.39 -11.64 -8.43
CA THR A 133 -1.08 -12.85 -7.94
C THR A 133 -1.07 -13.97 -8.98
N ALA A 134 -1.35 -13.64 -10.24
CA ALA A 134 -1.33 -14.61 -11.34
C ALA A 134 0.09 -15.21 -11.54
N VAL A 135 1.13 -14.38 -11.47
CA VAL A 135 2.53 -14.83 -11.57
C VAL A 135 2.89 -15.74 -10.39
N LEU A 136 2.56 -15.36 -9.16
CA LEU A 136 2.83 -16.14 -7.96
C LEU A 136 2.13 -17.52 -8.04
N TRP A 137 0.85 -17.54 -8.39
CA TRP A 137 0.07 -18.76 -8.57
C TRP A 137 0.66 -19.66 -9.66
N TRP A 138 1.01 -19.13 -10.84
CA TRP A 138 1.61 -19.88 -11.95
C TRP A 138 2.94 -20.50 -11.57
N ARG A 139 3.79 -19.80 -10.81
CA ARG A 139 5.08 -20.29 -10.33
C ARG A 139 4.93 -21.51 -9.42
N HIS A 140 3.92 -21.51 -8.54
CA HIS A 140 3.70 -22.59 -7.59
C HIS A 140 2.94 -23.78 -8.20
N ARG A 141 1.93 -23.54 -9.04
CA ARG A 141 1.20 -24.59 -9.76
C ARG A 141 2.11 -25.50 -10.60
N ASN A 142 3.14 -24.96 -11.24
CA ASN A 142 4.05 -25.73 -12.07
C ASN A 142 5.01 -26.61 -11.27
N GLN A 143 5.14 -26.40 -9.99
CA GLN A 143 5.98 -27.21 -9.11
C GLN A 143 5.27 -28.52 -8.70
N GLU A 144 3.99 -28.43 -8.36
CA GLU A 144 3.18 -29.62 -8.01
C GLU A 144 3.15 -30.63 -9.17
N ARG A 145 3.07 -30.14 -10.40
CA ARG A 145 3.10 -30.97 -11.61
C ARG A 145 4.46 -31.64 -11.87
N ARG A 146 5.57 -31.11 -11.36
CA ARG A 146 6.92 -31.73 -11.51
C ARG A 146 7.20 -32.70 -10.40
N SER A 147 6.64 -32.53 -9.22
CA SER A 147 6.80 -33.46 -8.09
C SER A 147 5.95 -34.74 -8.23
N SER A 148 4.91 -34.70 -9.07
CA SER A 148 4.01 -35.84 -9.33
C SER A 148 4.40 -36.68 -10.54
N ARG A 149 5.55 -36.43 -11.17
CA ARG A 149 6.15 -37.23 -12.24
C ARG A 149 7.48 -37.87 -11.80
#